data_3c39a61a6586deb9003fa861723d44ab
#
_entry.id   3c39a61a6586deb9003fa861723d44ab
#
_cell.length_a   1.000
_cell.length_b   1.000
_cell.length_c   1.000
_cell.angle_alpha   90.00
_cell.angle_beta   90.00
_cell.angle_gamma   90.00
#
_symmetry.space_group_name_H-M   'P 1'
#
loop_
_entity.id
_entity.type
_entity.pdbx_description
1 polymer ?
#
loop_
_entity_poly.entity_id
_entity_poly.type
_entity_poly.pdbx_seq_one_letter_code
_entity_poly.pdbx_strand_id
1 'polypeptide(L)' 'MIQITLEAARVNAGYSQKEAAEKLGVSNCTLLRWEKGLSMPKANQVVTICDLYRVPYDMLIFLPKKLAES' A
#
# COMPACT_ATOMS: atom_id res chain seq x y z
N MET A 1 5.80 -6.52 -17.68
CA MET A 1 5.28 -5.41 -16.88
C MET A 1 5.91 -5.39 -15.50
N ILE A 2 6.33 -4.23 -15.05
CA ILE A 2 6.96 -4.10 -13.75
C ILE A 2 5.87 -3.89 -12.70
N GLN A 3 5.98 -4.64 -11.62
CA GLN A 3 5.06 -4.49 -10.52
C GLN A 3 5.81 -3.99 -9.29
N ILE A 4 5.10 -3.31 -8.41
CA ILE A 4 5.72 -2.67 -7.26
C ILE A 4 4.87 -2.94 -6.02
N THR A 5 5.53 -3.24 -4.90
CA THR A 5 4.81 -3.46 -3.66
C THR A 5 4.28 -2.15 -3.12
N LEU A 6 3.32 -2.26 -2.21
CA LEU A 6 2.73 -1.08 -1.59
C LEU A 6 3.80 -0.24 -0.90
N GLU A 7 4.69 -0.89 -0.15
CA GLU A 7 5.75 -0.17 0.55
C GLU A 7 6.69 0.51 -0.44
N ALA A 8 7.10 -0.18 -1.49
CA ALA A 8 8.02 0.39 -2.47
C ALA A 8 7.36 1.56 -3.19
N ALA A 9 6.07 1.47 -3.49
CA ALA A 9 5.36 2.57 -4.12
C ALA A 9 5.35 3.81 -3.22
N ARG A 10 5.15 3.59 -1.93
CA ARG A 10 5.18 4.69 -0.97
C ARG A 10 6.55 5.36 -0.93
N VAL A 11 7.60 4.55 -0.84
CA VAL A 11 8.96 5.07 -0.77
C VAL A 11 9.30 5.83 -2.04
N ASN A 12 8.94 5.27 -3.18
CA ASN A 12 9.19 5.94 -4.46
C ASN A 12 8.45 7.26 -4.58
N ALA A 13 7.28 7.36 -3.94
CA ALA A 13 6.52 8.60 -3.95
C ALA A 13 7.07 9.63 -2.96
N GLY A 14 8.02 9.23 -2.14
CA GLY A 14 8.67 10.17 -1.23
C GLY A 14 7.99 10.32 0.12
N TYR A 15 7.14 9.38 0.51
CA TYR A 15 6.42 9.48 1.77
C TYR A 15 6.98 8.54 2.82
N SER A 16 7.10 9.03 4.05
CA SER A 16 7.31 8.15 5.18
C SER A 16 6.00 7.43 5.45
N GLN A 17 6.07 6.37 6.24
CA GLN A 17 4.87 5.63 6.58
C GLN A 17 3.87 6.52 7.31
N LYS A 18 4.35 7.36 8.22
CA LYS A 18 3.49 8.26 8.96
C LYS A 18 2.82 9.27 8.04
N GLU A 19 3.59 9.86 7.12
CA GLU A 19 3.05 10.84 6.20
C GLU A 19 1.98 10.22 5.31
N ALA A 20 2.26 9.04 4.79
CA ALA A 20 1.30 8.37 3.92
C ALA A 20 0.03 8.02 4.66
N ALA A 21 0.16 7.51 5.89
CA ALA A 21 -1.01 7.15 6.68
C ALA A 21 -1.89 8.37 6.92
N GLU A 22 -1.28 9.50 7.23
CA GLU A 22 -2.03 10.72 7.43
C GLU A 22 -2.78 11.13 6.17
N LYS A 23 -2.12 11.06 5.04
CA LYS A 23 -2.75 11.46 3.78
C LYS A 23 -3.84 10.48 3.35
N LEU A 24 -3.71 9.23 3.74
CA LEU A 24 -4.71 8.22 3.41
C LEU A 24 -5.85 8.19 4.43
N GLY A 25 -5.70 8.91 5.53
CA GLY A 25 -6.74 8.96 6.55
C GLY A 25 -6.82 7.71 7.40
N VAL A 26 -5.71 7.00 7.57
CA VAL A 26 -5.69 5.79 8.38
C VAL A 26 -4.57 5.89 9.41
N SER A 27 -4.59 4.98 10.38
CA SER A 27 -3.53 4.94 11.37
C SER A 27 -2.26 4.37 10.76
N ASN A 28 -1.15 4.69 11.38
CA ASN A 28 0.13 4.13 10.95
C ASN A 28 0.12 2.61 11.02
N CYS A 29 -0.52 2.08 12.04
CA CYS A 29 -0.63 0.65 12.21
C CYS A 29 -1.42 0.00 11.07
N THR A 30 -2.50 0.64 10.64
CA THR A 30 -3.29 0.13 9.53
C THR A 30 -2.47 0.06 8.25
N LEU A 31 -1.73 1.13 7.97
CA LEU A 31 -0.89 1.14 6.77
C LEU A 31 0.19 0.07 6.85
N LEU A 32 0.80 -0.08 8.02
CA LEU A 32 1.81 -1.11 8.22
C LEU A 32 1.24 -2.49 7.92
N ARG A 33 0.03 -2.76 8.40
CA ARG A 33 -0.60 -4.06 8.16
C ARG A 33 -0.86 -4.29 6.67
N TRP A 34 -1.27 -3.26 5.97
CA TRP A 34 -1.45 -3.36 4.52
C TRP A 34 -0.14 -3.69 3.83
N GLU A 35 0.93 -3.03 4.24
CA GLU A 35 2.23 -3.22 3.59
C GLU A 35 2.80 -4.61 3.87
N LYS A 36 2.46 -5.18 5.00
CA LYS A 36 2.93 -6.52 5.34
C LYS A 36 2.00 -7.63 4.88
N GLY A 37 0.89 -7.27 4.25
CA GLY A 37 -0.05 -8.26 3.76
C GLY A 37 -0.91 -8.88 4.83
N LEU A 38 -1.00 -8.25 6.00
CA LEU A 38 -1.81 -8.76 7.09
C LEU A 38 -3.27 -8.36 6.96
N SER A 39 -3.55 -7.34 6.20
CA SER A 39 -4.91 -6.94 5.90
C SER A 39 -4.90 -6.23 4.55
N MET A 40 -6.08 -6.01 3.99
CA MET A 40 -6.21 -5.40 2.67
C MET A 40 -7.01 -4.11 2.77
N PRO A 41 -6.63 -3.08 2.02
CA PRO A 41 -7.46 -1.88 1.96
C PRO A 41 -8.73 -2.16 1.18
N LYS A 42 -9.77 -1.37 1.46
CA LYS A 42 -11.01 -1.46 0.72
C LYS A 42 -10.83 -0.82 -0.66
N ALA A 43 -11.78 -1.09 -1.55
CA ALA A 43 -11.67 -0.62 -2.93
C ALA A 43 -11.46 0.89 -3.02
N ASN A 44 -12.23 1.66 -2.26
CA ASN A 44 -12.09 3.10 -2.30
C ASN A 44 -10.76 3.56 -1.71
N GLN A 45 -10.20 2.81 -0.78
CA GLN A 45 -8.89 3.13 -0.24
C GLN A 45 -7.79 2.82 -1.25
N VAL A 46 -7.96 1.76 -2.02
CA VAL A 46 -7.00 1.43 -3.08
C VAL A 46 -6.95 2.57 -4.10
N VAL A 47 -8.09 3.12 -4.47
CA VAL A 47 -8.13 4.24 -5.41
C VAL A 47 -7.33 5.41 -4.86
N THR A 48 -7.52 5.73 -3.57
CA THR A 48 -6.79 6.83 -2.95
C THR A 48 -5.29 6.55 -2.92
N ILE A 49 -4.92 5.31 -2.62
CA ILE A 49 -3.51 4.91 -2.61
C ILE A 49 -2.88 5.11 -3.99
N CYS A 50 -3.56 4.65 -5.02
CA CYS A 50 -3.05 4.79 -6.38
C CYS A 50 -2.88 6.25 -6.77
N ASP A 51 -3.84 7.09 -6.38
CA ASP A 51 -3.74 8.52 -6.65
C ASP A 51 -2.58 9.15 -5.89
N LEU A 52 -2.44 8.82 -4.62
CA LEU A 52 -1.42 9.42 -3.79
C LEU A 52 -0.02 9.02 -4.24
N TYR A 53 0.17 7.74 -4.52
CA TYR A 53 1.48 7.25 -4.90
C TYR A 53 1.75 7.35 -6.39
N ARG A 54 0.73 7.74 -7.16
CA ARG A 54 0.85 7.92 -8.60
C ARG A 54 1.26 6.66 -9.32
N VAL A 55 0.62 5.56 -8.97
CA VAL A 55 0.84 4.28 -9.64
C VAL A 55 -0.50 3.74 -10.11
N PRO A 56 -0.55 3.12 -11.27
CA PRO A 56 -1.79 2.48 -11.72
C PRO A 56 -2.04 1.22 -10.90
N TYR A 57 -3.30 0.89 -10.74
CA TYR A 57 -3.69 -0.25 -9.93
C TYR A 57 -3.02 -1.55 -10.38
N ASP A 58 -2.91 -1.75 -11.67
CA ASP A 58 -2.38 -3.01 -12.19
C ASP A 58 -0.87 -3.14 -12.02
N MET A 59 -0.18 -2.08 -11.62
CA MET A 59 1.24 -2.18 -11.27
C MET A 59 1.45 -2.48 -9.79
N LEU A 60 0.42 -2.35 -8.98
CA LEU A 60 0.56 -2.47 -7.54
C LEU A 60 0.36 -3.90 -7.11
N ILE A 61 1.28 -4.41 -6.31
CA ILE A 61 1.20 -5.76 -5.77
C ILE A 61 0.80 -5.70 -4.31
N PHE A 62 -0.24 -6.44 -3.95
CA PHE A 62 -0.62 -6.58 -2.55
C PHE A 62 -0.14 -7.93 -2.08
N LEU A 63 0.72 -7.93 -1.07
CA LEU A 63 1.28 -9.17 -0.57
C LEU A 63 0.20 -10.03 0.05
N PRO A 64 0.12 -11.30 -0.32
CA PRO A 64 -0.87 -12.17 0.28
C PRO A 64 -0.47 -12.53 1.70
N LYS A 65 -1.45 -12.49 2.57
CA LYS A 65 -1.22 -12.78 3.96
C LYS A 65 -0.68 -14.18 4.20
N LYS A 66 -1.07 -15.10 3.37
CA LYS A 66 -0.71 -16.48 3.56
C LYS A 66 0.54 -16.89 2.84
N LEU A 67 1.20 -15.97 2.21
CA LEU A 67 2.35 -16.31 1.41
C LEU A 67 3.39 -17.10 2.17
N ALA A 68 3.68 -16.67 3.37
CA ALA A 68 4.79 -17.22 4.10
C ALA A 68 4.58 -18.65 4.55
N GLU A 69 3.36 -19.04 4.70
CA GLU A 69 3.12 -20.33 5.25
C GLU A 69 2.96 -21.41 4.23
N SER A 70 3.02 -21.06 3.02
CA SER A 70 2.90 -22.07 1.96
C SER A 70 4.07 -23.00 1.95
#